data_95f332f2157f49cb6cf0951f99ef93f4
#
_entry.id   95f332f2157f49cb6cf0951f99ef93f4
#
_cell.length_a   1.000
_cell.length_b   1.000
_cell.length_c   1.000
_cell.angle_alpha   90.00
_cell.angle_beta   90.00
_cell.angle_gamma   90.00
#
_symmetry.space_group_name_H-M   'P 1'
#
loop_
_entity.id
_entity.type
_entity.pdbx_description
1 polymer ?
#
loop_
_entity_poly.entity_id
_entity_poly.type
_entity_poly.pdbx_seq_one_letter_code
_entity_poly.pdbx_strand_id
1 'polypeptide(L)'
;MPRGVNKAILIGNLGRDPEVRYTQDGQAVVNFTLATSMEWKDKATGEKREKTEWHRIVAFGKLGEICGEYLVKGKQVYIEGRLQTRSWDQDGVTRYTTEVVANEMQMLGTKGDTDRGADRMGSGAGYKRAESAGQPASNQPPSPDAIDDDIPF
;
A
#
# COMPACT_ATOMS: atom_id res chain seq x y z
N MET A 1 -0.55 15.76 33.87
CA MET A 1 -0.66 15.71 32.42
C MET A 1 -1.80 14.78 32.03
N PRO A 2 -2.78 15.26 31.28
CA PRO A 2 -3.81 14.38 30.79
C PRO A 2 -3.20 13.37 29.82
N ARG A 3 -3.61 12.13 29.96
CA ARG A 3 -3.22 11.05 29.06
C ARG A 3 -4.18 11.01 27.87
N GLY A 4 -3.64 11.00 26.69
CA GLY A 4 -4.41 10.90 25.46
C GLY A 4 -4.02 9.68 24.63
N VAL A 5 -4.80 9.42 23.59
CA VAL A 5 -4.49 8.42 22.57
C VAL A 5 -4.09 9.15 21.29
N ASN A 6 -2.96 8.77 20.72
CA ASN A 6 -2.51 9.24 19.41
C ASN A 6 -2.11 8.01 18.59
N LYS A 7 -3.03 7.58 17.75
CA LYS A 7 -2.86 6.36 16.94
C LYS A 7 -3.44 6.55 15.56
N ALA A 8 -2.69 6.14 14.56
CA ALA A 8 -3.14 6.07 13.18
C ALA A 8 -3.00 4.65 12.66
N ILE A 9 -3.99 4.17 11.96
CA ILE A 9 -4.00 2.87 11.30
C ILE A 9 -4.37 3.12 9.83
N LEU A 10 -3.51 2.67 8.92
CA LEU A 10 -3.67 2.88 7.50
C LEU A 10 -3.42 1.58 6.73
N ILE A 11 -4.25 1.33 5.74
CA ILE A 11 -3.99 0.34 4.69
C ILE A 11 -4.07 1.07 3.36
N GLY A 12 -3.00 1.03 2.60
CA GLY A 12 -2.95 1.71 1.32
C GLY A 12 -1.78 1.24 0.47
N ASN A 13 -1.59 1.91 -0.64
CA ASN A 13 -0.54 1.60 -1.61
C ASN A 13 0.51 2.70 -1.63
N LEU A 14 1.79 2.32 -1.75
CA LEU A 14 2.86 3.29 -1.90
C LEU A 14 2.73 4.07 -3.21
N GLY A 15 2.86 5.38 -3.11
CA GLY A 15 2.82 6.26 -4.28
C GLY A 15 4.12 6.32 -5.06
N ARG A 16 5.23 6.01 -4.40
CA ARG A 16 6.58 5.94 -4.97
C ARG A 16 7.47 5.08 -4.09
N ASP A 17 8.67 4.78 -4.60
CA ASP A 17 9.66 4.05 -3.84
C ASP A 17 10.06 4.81 -2.55
N PRO A 18 10.30 4.12 -1.44
CA PRO A 18 10.73 4.75 -0.20
C PRO A 18 12.07 5.48 -0.36
N GLU A 19 12.18 6.64 0.25
CA GLU A 19 13.41 7.39 0.35
C GLU A 19 14.13 7.04 1.65
N VAL A 20 15.33 6.50 1.54
CA VAL A 20 16.13 6.06 2.68
C VAL A 20 17.20 7.09 2.98
N ARG A 21 17.28 7.53 4.21
CA ARG A 21 18.34 8.39 4.75
C ARG A 21 18.91 7.80 6.02
N TYR A 22 20.10 8.22 6.37
CA TYR A 22 20.75 7.84 7.62
C TYR A 22 21.09 9.08 8.42
N THR A 23 20.84 9.01 9.73
CA THR A 23 21.30 10.05 10.66
C THR A 23 22.80 9.94 10.87
N GLN A 24 23.39 10.96 11.53
CA GLN A 24 24.82 10.94 11.89
C GLN A 24 25.18 9.76 12.77
N ASP A 25 24.23 9.29 13.59
CA ASP A 25 24.39 8.12 14.45
C ASP A 25 24.22 6.78 13.70
N GLY A 26 23.98 6.81 12.39
CA GLY A 26 23.78 5.62 11.56
C GLY A 26 22.38 5.02 11.62
N GLN A 27 21.41 5.71 12.21
CA GLN A 27 20.03 5.26 12.26
C GLN A 27 19.32 5.50 10.91
N ALA A 28 18.67 4.49 10.38
CA ALA A 28 17.87 4.62 9.18
C ALA A 28 16.63 5.48 9.43
N VAL A 29 16.35 6.37 8.49
CA VAL A 29 15.11 7.15 8.43
C VAL A 29 14.53 6.98 7.03
N VAL A 30 13.37 6.38 6.95
CA VAL A 30 12.73 6.07 5.68
C VAL A 30 11.40 6.83 5.57
N ASN A 31 11.27 7.55 4.48
CA ASN A 31 10.07 8.33 4.16
C ASN A 31 9.39 7.73 2.94
N PHE A 32 8.10 7.59 3.01
CA PHE A 32 7.28 7.22 1.84
C PHE A 32 5.88 7.79 1.96
N THR A 33 5.17 7.80 0.84
CA THR A 33 3.77 8.22 0.77
C THR A 33 2.87 7.03 0.61
N LEU A 34 1.75 7.05 1.29
CA LEU A 34 0.73 6.02 1.24
C LEU A 34 -0.59 6.61 0.75
N ALA A 35 -1.15 6.02 -0.28
CA ALA A 35 -2.44 6.42 -0.82
C ALA A 35 -3.56 5.59 -0.22
N THR A 36 -4.55 6.26 0.33
CA THR A 36 -5.82 5.65 0.69
C THR A 36 -6.91 6.27 -0.16
N SER A 37 -7.72 5.44 -0.80
CA SER A 37 -8.79 5.91 -1.68
C SER A 37 -10.16 5.58 -1.09
N MET A 38 -11.05 6.53 -1.22
CA MET A 38 -12.44 6.40 -0.83
C MET A 38 -13.31 6.65 -2.04
N GLU A 39 -14.26 5.75 -2.28
CA GLU A 39 -15.24 5.89 -3.34
C GLU A 39 -16.62 6.07 -2.75
N TRP A 40 -17.42 6.92 -3.35
CA TRP A 40 -18.82 7.10 -2.98
C TRP A 40 -19.64 7.50 -4.19
N LYS A 41 -20.93 7.33 -4.09
CA LYS A 41 -21.88 7.76 -5.10
C LYS A 41 -22.47 9.12 -4.71
N ASP A 42 -22.38 10.07 -5.62
CA ASP A 42 -23.02 11.38 -5.45
C ASP A 42 -24.55 11.22 -5.52
N LYS A 43 -25.22 11.60 -4.44
CA LYS A 43 -26.68 11.50 -4.35
C LYS A 43 -27.40 12.46 -5.29
N ALA A 44 -26.78 13.58 -5.64
CA ALA A 44 -27.39 14.60 -6.51
C ALA A 44 -27.31 14.24 -7.99
N THR A 45 -26.16 13.69 -8.44
CA THR A 45 -25.89 13.40 -9.86
C THR A 45 -25.94 11.90 -10.18
N GLY A 46 -25.87 11.02 -9.16
CA GLY A 46 -25.76 9.58 -9.34
C GLY A 46 -24.40 9.11 -9.84
N GLU A 47 -23.43 10.01 -9.97
CA GLU A 47 -22.08 9.69 -10.42
C GLU A 47 -21.24 9.09 -9.31
N LYS A 48 -20.36 8.15 -9.71
CA LYS A 48 -19.35 7.60 -8.82
C LYS A 48 -18.21 8.59 -8.67
N ARG A 49 -17.89 8.93 -7.42
CA ARG A 49 -16.79 9.83 -7.09
C ARG A 49 -15.73 9.09 -6.32
N GLU A 50 -14.49 9.49 -6.54
CA GLU A 50 -13.32 8.96 -5.86
C GLU A 50 -12.47 10.09 -5.31
N LYS A 51 -11.94 9.89 -4.11
CA LYS A 51 -10.96 10.79 -3.50
C LYS A 51 -9.81 9.98 -2.94
N THR A 52 -8.61 10.36 -3.27
CA THR A 52 -7.38 9.78 -2.74
C THR A 52 -6.76 10.72 -1.72
N GLU A 53 -6.47 10.19 -0.55
CA GLU A 53 -5.72 10.89 0.49
C GLU A 53 -4.28 10.37 0.52
N TRP A 54 -3.32 11.28 0.50
CA TRP A 54 -1.90 10.97 0.53
C TRP A 54 -1.35 11.19 1.93
N HIS A 55 -0.90 10.11 2.55
CA HIS A 55 -0.32 10.14 3.87
C HIS A 55 1.20 10.08 3.80
N ARG A 56 1.86 10.91 4.58
CA ARG A 56 3.31 10.87 4.74
C ARG A 56 3.66 9.94 5.89
N ILE A 57 4.48 8.94 5.61
CA ILE A 57 4.89 7.93 6.56
C ILE A 57 6.39 8.05 6.78
N VAL A 58 6.79 7.98 8.04
CA VAL A 58 8.19 7.97 8.45
C VAL A 58 8.43 6.73 9.30
N ALA A 59 9.47 5.99 8.97
CA ALA A 59 9.90 4.84 9.74
C ALA A 59 11.36 4.99 10.16
N PHE A 60 11.66 4.69 11.41
CA PHE A 60 12.98 4.85 12.01
C PHE A 60 13.60 3.50 12.35
N GLY A 61 14.94 3.45 12.36
CA GLY A 61 15.71 2.33 12.83
C GLY A 61 15.47 1.06 12.02
N LYS A 62 15.31 -0.06 12.71
CA LYS A 62 15.15 -1.36 12.07
C LYS A 62 13.88 -1.47 11.20
N LEU A 63 12.79 -0.90 11.67
CA LEU A 63 11.56 -0.82 10.87
C LEU A 63 11.78 -0.02 9.59
N GLY A 64 12.51 1.09 9.68
CA GLY A 64 12.91 1.88 8.51
C GLY A 64 13.75 1.08 7.52
N GLU A 65 14.73 0.32 7.99
CA GLU A 65 15.55 -0.55 7.15
C GLU A 65 14.70 -1.58 6.40
N ILE A 66 13.77 -2.22 7.09
CA ILE A 66 12.84 -3.17 6.49
C ILE A 66 11.97 -2.50 5.43
N CYS A 67 11.42 -1.33 5.73
CA CYS A 67 10.63 -0.57 4.76
C CYS A 67 11.44 -0.19 3.52
N GLY A 68 12.67 0.27 3.72
CA GLY A 68 13.56 0.66 2.62
C GLY A 68 13.98 -0.51 1.74
N GLU A 69 14.11 -1.69 2.31
CA GLU A 69 14.55 -2.89 1.60
C GLU A 69 13.42 -3.58 0.83
N TYR A 70 12.24 -3.70 1.43
CA TYR A 70 11.14 -4.52 0.89
C TYR A 70 10.03 -3.75 0.21
N LEU A 71 9.85 -2.47 0.51
CA LEU A 71 8.76 -1.69 -0.06
C LEU A 71 9.15 -1.08 -1.39
N VAL A 72 8.21 -1.10 -2.32
CA VAL A 72 8.34 -0.48 -3.64
C VAL A 72 7.04 0.24 -4.00
N LYS A 73 7.10 1.13 -4.98
CA LYS A 73 5.93 1.82 -5.53
C LYS A 73 4.82 0.82 -5.87
N GLY A 74 3.61 1.14 -5.44
CA GLY A 74 2.42 0.34 -5.71
C GLY A 74 2.14 -0.78 -4.72
N LYS A 75 3.10 -1.09 -3.84
CA LYS A 75 2.93 -2.12 -2.81
C LYS A 75 1.84 -1.74 -1.82
N GLN A 76 0.96 -2.68 -1.50
CA GLN A 76 -0.03 -2.51 -0.46
C GLN A 76 0.55 -2.88 0.90
N VAL A 77 0.36 -2.01 1.87
CA VAL A 77 0.88 -2.20 3.22
C VAL A 77 -0.12 -1.77 4.28
N TYR A 78 -0.02 -2.41 5.43
CA TYR A 78 -0.64 -2.00 6.68
C TYR A 78 0.38 -1.21 7.51
N ILE A 79 -0.02 -0.04 7.96
CA ILE A 79 0.81 0.82 8.81
C ILE A 79 0.03 1.15 10.08
N GLU A 80 0.69 0.98 11.20
CA GLU A 80 0.23 1.44 12.50
C GLU A 80 1.28 2.38 13.10
N GLY A 81 0.84 3.51 13.60
CA GLY A 81 1.74 4.49 14.17
C GLY A 81 1.02 5.60 14.88
N ARG A 82 1.70 6.73 15.05
CA ARG A 82 1.17 7.94 15.65
C ARG A 82 1.31 9.13 14.73
N LEU A 83 0.45 10.10 14.89
CA LEU A 83 0.58 11.38 14.19
C LEU A 83 1.63 12.25 14.88
N GLN A 84 2.47 12.86 14.08
CA GLN A 84 3.46 13.82 14.55
C GLN A 84 3.49 15.01 13.61
N THR A 85 3.37 16.20 14.16
CA THR A 85 3.51 17.44 13.42
C THR A 85 4.85 18.07 13.75
N ARG A 86 5.61 18.41 12.73
CA ARG A 86 6.83 19.18 12.87
C ARG A 86 6.69 20.52 12.14
N SER A 87 7.41 21.50 12.61
CA SER A 87 7.42 22.84 12.03
C SER A 87 8.83 23.25 11.66
N TRP A 88 8.94 24.10 10.66
CA TRP A 88 10.18 24.75 10.26
C TRP A 88 9.89 26.14 9.73
N ASP A 89 10.88 27.01 9.78
CA ASP A 89 10.80 28.34 9.24
C ASP A 89 11.41 28.37 7.83
N GLN A 90 10.65 28.90 6.89
CA GLN A 90 11.09 29.10 5.52
C GLN A 90 10.68 30.49 5.08
N ASP A 91 11.67 31.31 4.69
CA ASP A 91 11.46 32.69 4.21
C ASP A 91 10.61 33.55 5.15
N GLY A 92 10.81 33.41 6.46
CA GLY A 92 10.05 34.12 7.48
C GLY A 92 8.64 33.60 7.76
N VAL A 93 8.26 32.47 7.12
CA VAL A 93 6.97 31.82 7.32
C VAL A 93 7.18 30.48 8.02
N THR A 94 6.45 30.25 9.10
CA THR A 94 6.45 28.97 9.79
C THR A 94 5.56 27.98 9.02
N ARG A 95 6.15 26.86 8.63
CA ARG A 95 5.45 25.78 7.94
C ARG A 95 5.31 24.56 8.82
N TYR A 96 4.24 23.82 8.62
CA TYR A 96 3.91 22.61 9.37
C TYR A 96 3.75 21.43 8.43
N THR A 97 4.23 20.29 8.88
CA THR A 97 3.98 19.01 8.23
C THR A 97 3.53 17.98 9.25
N THR A 98 2.38 17.37 9.00
CA THR A 98 1.89 16.25 9.80
C THR A 98 2.20 14.95 9.07
N GLU A 99 2.82 14.04 9.78
CA GLU A 99 3.22 12.74 9.27
C GLU A 99 2.86 11.63 10.26
N VAL A 100 2.79 10.41 9.76
CA VAL A 100 2.59 9.22 10.60
C VAL A 100 3.96 8.61 10.86
N VAL A 101 4.34 8.54 12.14
CA VAL A 101 5.52 7.81 12.56
C VAL A 101 5.13 6.36 12.77
N ALA A 102 5.59 5.49 11.89
CA ALA A 102 5.25 4.08 11.90
C ALA A 102 5.87 3.36 13.09
N ASN A 103 5.07 2.59 13.79
CA ASN A 103 5.49 1.67 14.85
C ASN A 103 5.47 0.23 14.36
N GLU A 104 4.57 -0.08 13.44
CA GLU A 104 4.37 -1.41 12.89
C GLU A 104 4.04 -1.32 11.40
N MET A 105 4.57 -2.26 10.64
CA MET A 105 4.32 -2.38 9.22
C MET A 105 4.12 -3.84 8.85
N GLN A 106 3.11 -4.12 8.03
CA GLN A 106 2.90 -5.43 7.43
C GLN A 106 2.67 -5.28 5.94
N MET A 107 3.38 -6.07 5.17
CA MET A 107 3.16 -6.14 3.73
C MET A 107 1.92 -6.96 3.45
N LEU A 108 1.02 -6.39 2.66
CA LEU A 108 -0.20 -7.03 2.20
C LEU A 108 -0.08 -7.35 0.72
N GLY A 109 -0.94 -8.21 0.22
CA GLY A 109 -0.97 -8.61 -1.18
C GLY A 109 -0.68 -10.09 -1.37
N THR A 110 -0.93 -10.57 -2.58
CA THR A 110 -0.69 -11.96 -2.96
C THR A 110 0.76 -12.19 -3.34
N LYS A 111 1.26 -13.39 -3.08
CA LYS A 111 2.64 -13.81 -3.42
C LYS A 111 3.04 -13.64 -4.90
N GLY A 112 2.08 -13.36 -5.78
CA GLY A 112 2.32 -13.13 -7.21
C GLY A 112 2.77 -11.72 -7.57
N ASP A 113 2.66 -10.76 -6.66
CA ASP A 113 2.97 -9.36 -6.95
C ASP A 113 4.44 -9.00 -6.79
N THR A 114 5.20 -9.84 -6.10
CA THR A 114 6.64 -9.64 -5.91
C THR A 114 7.50 -10.29 -7.00
N ASP A 115 6.91 -11.15 -7.82
CA ASP A 115 7.67 -11.97 -8.78
C ASP A 115 7.69 -11.39 -10.21
N ARG A 116 7.03 -10.26 -10.45
CA ARG A 116 7.06 -9.63 -11.77
C ARG A 116 8.31 -8.82 -12.08
N GLY A 117 9.21 -8.69 -11.11
CA GLY A 117 10.46 -7.95 -11.26
C GLY A 117 11.70 -8.80 -11.43
N ALA A 118 11.67 -10.09 -11.14
CA ALA A 118 12.86 -10.92 -11.08
C ALA A 118 13.00 -11.95 -12.23
N ASP A 119 11.98 -12.15 -13.06
CA ASP A 119 11.98 -13.17 -14.11
C ASP A 119 12.11 -12.62 -15.52
N ARG A 120 13.07 -11.73 -15.73
CA ARG A 120 13.51 -11.38 -17.10
C ARG A 120 14.99 -11.67 -17.36
N MET A 121 15.55 -12.67 -16.72
CA MET A 121 16.83 -13.24 -17.17
C MET A 121 16.88 -14.73 -16.85
N GLY A 122 16.70 -15.56 -17.86
CA GLY A 122 16.94 -16.97 -17.71
C GLY A 122 16.30 -17.79 -18.84
N SER A 123 17.00 -17.78 -19.95
CA SER A 123 17.18 -18.83 -20.96
C SER A 123 16.07 -19.87 -21.13
N GLY A 124 15.71 -19.98 -22.38
CA GLY A 124 14.98 -21.08 -22.95
C GLY A 124 15.56 -22.44 -22.63
N ALA A 125 14.66 -23.33 -22.31
CA ALA A 125 14.79 -24.73 -22.59
C ALA A 125 13.40 -25.24 -22.90
N GLY A 126 13.19 -25.59 -24.14
CA GLY A 126 11.97 -26.15 -24.61
C GLY A 126 11.72 -27.52 -24.00
N TYR A 127 10.48 -27.79 -23.71
CA TYR A 127 9.98 -29.15 -23.72
C TYR A 127 8.75 -29.23 -24.59
N LYS A 128 8.92 -30.07 -25.59
CA LYS A 128 7.91 -30.51 -26.54
C LYS A 128 6.81 -31.32 -25.86
N ARG A 129 5.58 -30.92 -26.16
CA ARG A 129 4.52 -31.75 -26.69
C ARG A 129 4.17 -33.08 -26.00
N ALA A 130 2.96 -33.13 -25.54
CA ALA A 130 2.15 -34.32 -25.71
C ALA A 130 0.73 -33.89 -26.13
N GLU A 131 0.40 -34.24 -27.35
CA GLU A 131 -0.97 -34.25 -27.82
C GLU A 131 -1.75 -35.33 -27.09
N SER A 132 -2.94 -35.02 -26.66
CA SER A 132 -4.03 -35.95 -26.73
C SER A 132 -5.35 -35.19 -26.84
N ALA A 133 -6.01 -35.47 -27.90
CA ALA A 133 -7.34 -35.02 -28.20
C ALA A 133 -8.35 -35.57 -27.17
N GLY A 134 -9.17 -34.70 -26.63
CA GLY A 134 -10.33 -35.04 -25.86
C GLY A 134 -11.36 -33.94 -25.98
N GLN A 135 -12.46 -34.26 -26.57
CA GLN A 135 -13.54 -33.42 -26.99
C GLN A 135 -14.23 -32.65 -25.84
N PRO A 136 -14.93 -31.57 -26.19
CA PRO A 136 -15.53 -30.65 -25.21
C PRO A 136 -16.81 -31.22 -24.64
N ALA A 137 -16.82 -31.32 -23.35
CA ALA A 137 -18.08 -31.39 -22.62
C ALA A 137 -18.59 -29.96 -22.46
N SER A 138 -19.74 -29.73 -23.01
CA SER A 138 -20.51 -28.52 -22.76
C SER A 138 -20.83 -28.43 -21.28
N ASN A 139 -20.13 -27.59 -20.57
CA ASN A 139 -20.53 -27.18 -19.24
C ASN A 139 -20.97 -25.74 -19.29
N GLN A 140 -22.25 -25.60 -19.32
CA GLN A 140 -22.95 -24.37 -19.07
C GLN A 140 -22.67 -23.98 -17.62
N PRO A 141 -22.11 -22.79 -17.34
CA PRO A 141 -21.95 -22.36 -15.96
C PRO A 141 -23.32 -22.13 -15.34
N PRO A 142 -23.52 -22.56 -14.11
CA PRO A 142 -24.72 -22.18 -13.39
C PRO A 142 -24.74 -20.67 -13.20
N SER A 143 -25.87 -20.08 -13.50
CA SER A 143 -26.12 -18.68 -13.20
C SER A 143 -25.90 -18.46 -11.71
N PRO A 144 -25.09 -17.47 -11.33
CA PRO A 144 -25.06 -17.09 -9.92
C PRO A 144 -26.38 -16.46 -9.58
N ASP A 145 -27.15 -17.16 -8.79
CA ASP A 145 -28.22 -16.51 -8.03
C ASP A 145 -27.55 -15.41 -7.21
N ALA A 146 -27.97 -14.19 -7.51
CA ALA A 146 -27.57 -13.04 -6.77
C ALA A 146 -27.97 -13.23 -5.31
N ILE A 147 -26.98 -13.58 -4.49
CA ILE A 147 -27.14 -13.37 -3.08
C ILE A 147 -26.84 -11.90 -2.86
N ASP A 148 -27.91 -11.16 -2.78
CA ASP A 148 -27.92 -9.80 -2.33
C ASP A 148 -27.64 -9.82 -0.83
N ASP A 149 -26.37 -9.84 -0.48
CA ASP A 149 -25.96 -9.62 0.90
C ASP A 149 -25.90 -8.11 1.15
N ASP A 150 -27.07 -7.56 1.33
CA ASP A 150 -27.24 -6.26 1.94
C ASP A 150 -26.77 -6.37 3.40
N ILE A 151 -25.50 -6.08 3.63
CA ILE A 151 -25.00 -5.83 4.99
C ILE A 151 -25.21 -4.33 5.25
N PRO A 152 -26.17 -3.93 6.06
CA PRO A 152 -26.32 -2.54 6.43
C PRO A 152 -25.29 -2.17 7.48
N PHE A 153 -24.43 -1.27 7.13
CA PHE A 153 -23.62 -0.52 8.09
C PHE A 153 -24.25 0.85 8.32
#